data_032053c40382ea6d10c0429ad27d7f14
#
_entry.id   032053c40382ea6d10c0429ad27d7f14
#
_cell.length_a   1.000
_cell.length_b   1.000
_cell.length_c   1.000
_cell.angle_alpha   90.00
_cell.angle_beta   90.00
_cell.angle_gamma   90.00
#
_symmetry.space_group_name_H-M   'P 1'
#
loop_
_entity.id
_entity.type
_entity.pdbx_description
1 polymer ?
#
loop_
_entity_poly.entity_id
_entity_poly.type
_entity_poly.pdbx_seq_one_letter_code
_entity_poly.pdbx_strand_id
1 'polypeptide(L)'
;MDNIFEIPDKTGRRIKLTRTQFKHVICHKGMENEIEKIKDTLTNPLKIVPHEIGELYDYYNYYKDRKKKAKFLQVVVKYLNGNGFVITAYFVRSMR
;
A
#
# COMPACT_ATOMS: atom_id res chain seq x y z
N MET A 1 -0.13 20.99 3.71
CA MET A 1 -0.23 19.63 4.24
C MET A 1 0.73 18.72 3.50
N ASP A 2 1.61 18.08 4.26
CA ASP A 2 2.70 17.34 3.65
C ASP A 2 2.36 15.87 3.45
N ASN A 3 1.74 15.56 2.33
CA ASN A 3 1.57 14.19 1.92
C ASN A 3 2.69 13.80 0.97
N ILE A 4 3.15 12.55 1.08
CA ILE A 4 4.07 11.99 0.10
C ILE A 4 3.32 11.85 -1.23
N PHE A 5 2.08 11.36 -1.17
CA PHE A 5 1.18 11.39 -2.32
C PHE A 5 -0.27 11.38 -1.89
N GLU A 6 -1.12 11.75 -2.84
CA GLU A 6 -2.56 11.64 -2.70
C GLU A 6 -3.10 11.30 -4.08
N ILE A 7 -3.62 10.09 -4.24
CA ILE A 7 -4.03 9.55 -5.55
C ILE A 7 -5.40 8.86 -5.42
N PRO A 8 -6.14 8.74 -6.51
CA PRO A 8 -7.31 7.86 -6.51
C PRO A 8 -6.84 6.40 -6.58
N ASP A 9 -7.52 5.53 -5.85
CA ASP A 9 -7.27 4.09 -5.95
C ASP A 9 -8.08 3.52 -7.14
N LYS A 10 -8.04 2.20 -7.29
CA LYS A 10 -8.77 1.53 -8.35
C LYS A 10 -10.27 1.81 -8.29
N THR A 11 -10.82 2.04 -7.11
CA THR A 11 -12.25 2.29 -6.92
C THR A 11 -12.64 3.76 -7.08
N GLY A 12 -11.65 4.64 -7.27
CA GLY A 12 -11.89 6.08 -7.38
C GLY A 12 -11.83 6.83 -6.07
N ARG A 13 -11.63 6.14 -4.95
CA ARG A 13 -11.48 6.82 -3.66
C ARG A 13 -10.06 7.35 -3.52
N ARG A 14 -9.93 8.51 -2.90
CA ARG A 14 -8.61 9.12 -2.72
C ARG A 14 -7.87 8.47 -1.57
N ILE A 15 -6.61 8.13 -1.82
CA ILE A 15 -5.74 7.52 -0.81
C ILE A 15 -4.53 8.41 -0.61
N LYS A 16 -4.20 8.66 0.65
CA LYS A 16 -3.06 9.49 1.04
C LYS A 16 -1.99 8.65 1.71
N LEU A 17 -0.74 8.99 1.44
CA LEU A 17 0.40 8.55 2.25
C LEU A 17 1.01 9.79 2.86
N THR A 18 0.86 9.97 4.17
CA THR A 18 1.43 11.11 4.87
C THR A 18 2.92 10.90 5.12
N ARG A 19 3.65 11.99 5.38
CA ARG A 19 5.06 11.90 5.72
C ARG A 19 5.28 11.09 7.00
N THR A 20 4.43 11.29 7.99
CA THR A 20 4.52 10.55 9.24
C THR A 20 4.37 9.05 8.99
N GLN A 21 3.39 8.67 8.19
CA GLN A 21 3.16 7.26 7.92
C GLN A 21 4.25 6.67 7.03
N PHE A 22 4.80 7.47 6.11
CA PHE A 22 5.91 7.01 5.29
C PHE A 22 7.13 6.65 6.14
N LYS A 23 7.37 7.37 7.23
CA LYS A 23 8.45 7.02 8.16
C LYS A 23 8.25 5.63 8.76
N HIS A 24 7.01 5.23 9.00
CA HIS A 24 6.71 3.87 9.45
C HIS A 24 6.93 2.85 8.33
N VAL A 25 6.56 3.20 7.10
CA VAL A 25 6.74 2.30 5.95
C VAL A 25 8.22 2.00 5.75
N ILE A 26 9.07 3.01 5.78
CA ILE A 26 10.51 2.81 5.53
C ILE A 26 11.23 2.10 6.68
N CYS A 27 10.55 1.89 7.82
CA CYS A 27 11.10 1.01 8.86
C CYS A 27 11.13 -0.44 8.41
N HIS A 28 10.32 -0.82 7.43
CA HIS A 28 10.43 -2.12 6.79
C HIS A 28 11.60 -2.07 5.81
N LYS A 29 12.52 -3.01 5.96
CA LYS A 29 13.73 -3.01 5.16
C LYS A 29 13.42 -3.08 3.67
N GLY A 30 14.06 -2.20 2.91
CA GLY A 30 13.92 -2.19 1.46
C GLY A 30 12.76 -1.38 0.93
N MET A 31 12.08 -0.61 1.76
CA MET A 31 10.92 0.17 1.32
C MET A 31 11.23 1.63 0.99
N GLU A 32 12.47 2.09 1.20
CA GLU A 32 12.84 3.51 1.04
C GLU A 32 12.56 4.06 -0.35
N ASN A 33 12.72 3.24 -1.38
CA ASN A 33 12.63 3.68 -2.78
C ASN A 33 11.43 3.06 -3.49
N GLU A 34 10.38 2.68 -2.76
CA GLU A 34 9.28 1.92 -3.33
C GLU A 34 7.98 2.71 -3.45
N ILE A 35 8.04 4.04 -3.39
CA ILE A 35 6.85 4.89 -3.49
C ILE A 35 6.07 4.60 -4.77
N GLU A 36 6.77 4.48 -5.92
CA GLU A 36 6.08 4.25 -7.19
C GLU A 36 5.40 2.89 -7.24
N LYS A 37 6.00 1.87 -6.62
CA LYS A 37 5.36 0.56 -6.53
C LYS A 37 4.14 0.59 -5.60
N ILE A 38 4.19 1.39 -4.54
CA ILE A 38 3.04 1.56 -3.66
C ILE A 38 1.88 2.20 -4.43
N LYS A 39 2.16 3.26 -5.19
CA LYS A 39 1.15 3.91 -6.03
C LYS A 39 0.56 2.93 -7.04
N ASP A 40 1.42 2.18 -7.72
CA ASP A 40 0.98 1.22 -8.72
C ASP A 40 0.10 0.14 -8.09
N THR A 41 0.46 -0.34 -6.92
CA THR A 41 -0.33 -1.34 -6.20
C THR A 41 -1.72 -0.80 -5.85
N LEU A 42 -1.82 0.47 -5.51
CA LEU A 42 -3.11 1.07 -5.16
C LEU A 42 -3.99 1.34 -6.38
N THR A 43 -3.38 1.68 -7.52
CA THR A 43 -4.15 2.02 -8.73
C THR A 43 -4.44 0.80 -9.59
N ASN A 44 -3.54 -0.19 -9.61
CA ASN A 44 -3.68 -1.39 -10.43
C ASN A 44 -3.38 -2.65 -9.61
N PRO A 45 -4.14 -2.91 -8.55
CA PRO A 45 -3.85 -4.08 -7.72
C PRO A 45 -4.19 -5.38 -8.44
N LEU A 46 -3.40 -6.40 -8.14
CA LEU A 46 -3.70 -7.76 -8.57
C LEU A 46 -4.85 -8.34 -7.73
N LYS A 47 -4.91 -7.95 -6.46
CA LYS A 47 -5.92 -8.46 -5.53
C LYS A 47 -6.14 -7.45 -4.41
N ILE A 48 -7.38 -7.34 -3.95
CA ILE A 48 -7.74 -6.53 -2.78
C ILE A 48 -8.46 -7.46 -1.80
N VAL A 49 -7.98 -7.52 -0.57
CA VAL A 49 -8.56 -8.39 0.46
C VAL A 49 -9.03 -7.53 1.63
N PRO A 50 -10.32 -7.49 1.93
CA PRO A 50 -10.80 -6.77 3.10
C PRO A 50 -10.44 -7.52 4.38
N HIS A 51 -10.19 -6.76 5.45
CA HIS A 51 -10.05 -7.32 6.78
C HIS A 51 -11.44 -7.58 7.37
N GLU A 52 -11.51 -8.48 8.33
CA GLU A 52 -12.78 -8.79 9.00
C GLU A 52 -13.27 -7.64 9.88
N ILE A 53 -12.35 -6.83 10.37
CA ILE A 53 -12.66 -5.77 11.34
C ILE A 53 -12.25 -4.43 10.75
N GLY A 54 -13.13 -3.44 10.88
CA GLY A 54 -12.86 -2.08 10.49
C GLY A 54 -12.88 -1.86 9.00
N GLU A 55 -12.38 -0.72 8.59
CA GLU A 55 -12.32 -0.31 7.20
C GLU A 55 -10.91 -0.50 6.64
N LEU A 56 -10.34 -1.67 6.90
CA LEU A 56 -8.97 -2.02 6.49
C LEU A 56 -9.00 -2.94 5.27
N TYR A 57 -8.12 -2.67 4.33
CA TYR A 57 -8.00 -3.44 3.09
C TYR A 57 -6.53 -3.66 2.78
N ASP A 58 -6.20 -4.87 2.32
CA ASP A 58 -4.87 -5.18 1.82
C ASP A 58 -4.91 -5.14 0.31
N TYR A 59 -4.07 -4.30 -0.28
CA TYR A 59 -3.87 -4.22 -1.72
C TYR A 59 -2.59 -4.97 -2.05
N TYR A 60 -2.62 -5.85 -3.05
CA TYR A 60 -1.47 -6.67 -3.44
C TYR A 60 -1.10 -6.46 -4.89
N ASN A 61 0.19 -6.46 -5.16
CA ASN A 61 0.69 -6.55 -6.52
C ASN A 61 1.93 -7.45 -6.54
N TYR A 62 2.31 -7.93 -7.73
CA TYR A 62 3.40 -8.89 -7.87
C TYR A 62 4.55 -8.26 -8.65
N TYR A 63 5.76 -8.39 -8.13
CA TYR A 63 6.96 -7.84 -8.74
C TYR A 63 7.98 -8.96 -8.94
N LYS A 64 7.84 -9.68 -10.04
CA LYS A 64 8.63 -10.88 -10.34
C LYS A 64 10.13 -10.60 -10.45
N ASP A 65 10.50 -9.38 -10.84
CA ASP A 65 11.90 -9.01 -11.03
C ASP A 65 12.64 -8.72 -9.73
N ARG A 66 11.92 -8.71 -8.63
CA ARG A 66 12.52 -8.51 -7.33
C ARG A 66 13.37 -9.74 -6.99
N LYS A 67 14.60 -9.51 -6.52
CA LYS A 67 15.57 -10.59 -6.28
C LYS A 67 15.35 -11.34 -4.99
N LYS A 68 14.45 -10.89 -4.13
CA LYS A 68 14.15 -11.54 -2.87
C LYS A 68 12.95 -12.46 -3.04
N LYS A 69 12.78 -13.41 -2.11
CA LYS A 69 11.67 -14.37 -2.18
C LYS A 69 10.31 -13.71 -1.99
N ALA A 70 10.25 -12.64 -1.20
CA ALA A 70 9.01 -11.89 -0.99
C ALA A 70 8.81 -10.95 -2.17
N LYS A 71 7.96 -11.34 -3.11
CA LYS A 71 7.74 -10.61 -4.37
C LYS A 71 6.38 -9.93 -4.47
N PHE A 72 5.49 -10.16 -3.51
CA PHE A 72 4.20 -9.47 -3.47
C PHE A 72 4.31 -8.25 -2.58
N LEU A 73 3.94 -7.08 -3.11
CA LEU A 73 3.85 -5.88 -2.28
C LEU A 73 2.45 -5.84 -1.69
N GLN A 74 2.38 -5.76 -0.38
CA GLN A 74 1.14 -5.60 0.37
C GLN A 74 1.07 -4.19 0.91
N VAL A 75 0.01 -3.46 0.54
CA VAL A 75 -0.22 -2.11 1.03
C VAL A 75 -1.52 -2.15 1.85
N VAL A 76 -1.43 -1.80 3.12
CA VAL A 76 -2.57 -1.80 4.02
C VAL A 76 -3.16 -0.41 4.04
N VAL A 77 -4.45 -0.31 3.73
CA VAL A 77 -5.16 0.96 3.63
C VAL A 77 -6.34 0.96 4.58
N LYS A 78 -6.52 2.08 5.29
CA LYS A 78 -7.70 2.30 6.12
C LYS A 78 -8.55 3.40 5.49
N TYR A 79 -9.86 3.18 5.40
CA TYR A 79 -10.78 4.19 4.90
C TYR A 79 -11.56 4.82 6.05
N LEU A 80 -11.64 6.14 6.04
CA LEU A 80 -12.40 6.93 6.99
C LEU A 80 -13.15 8.01 6.22
N ASN A 81 -14.47 8.02 6.33
CA ASN A 81 -15.31 9.04 5.70
C ASN A 81 -15.06 9.17 4.19
N GLY A 82 -14.84 8.03 3.53
CA GLY A 82 -14.61 8.01 2.09
C GLY A 82 -13.19 8.31 1.66
N ASN A 83 -12.31 8.61 2.58
CA ASN A 83 -10.89 8.84 2.30
C ASN A 83 -10.05 7.67 2.77
N GLY A 84 -9.02 7.32 2.00
CA GLY A 84 -8.11 6.24 2.33
C GLY A 84 -6.78 6.78 2.84
N PHE A 85 -6.19 6.02 3.76
CA PHE A 85 -4.89 6.33 4.32
C PHE A 85 -4.03 5.09 4.30
N VAL A 86 -2.83 5.19 3.73
CA VAL A 86 -1.88 4.08 3.79
C VAL A 86 -1.40 3.95 5.23
N ILE A 87 -1.61 2.76 5.79
CA ILE A 87 -1.19 2.46 7.16
C ILE A 87 0.24 1.93 7.15
N THR A 88 0.52 0.99 6.24
CA THR A 88 1.85 0.42 6.09
C THR A 88 1.97 -0.27 4.73
N ALA A 89 3.19 -0.60 4.35
CA ALA A 89 3.45 -1.36 3.13
C ALA A 89 4.73 -2.17 3.32
N TYR A 90 4.72 -3.40 2.82
CA TYR A 90 5.89 -4.28 2.89
C TYR A 90 5.73 -5.43 1.90
N PHE A 91 6.85 -6.07 1.59
CA PHE A 91 6.82 -7.22 0.70
C PHE A 91 6.55 -8.50 1.48
N VAL A 92 5.75 -9.38 0.89
CA VAL A 92 5.39 -10.66 1.48
C VAL A 92 5.58 -11.76 0.44
N ARG A 93 5.66 -13.02 0.92
CA ARG A 93 5.89 -14.15 0.02
C ARG A 93 4.63 -14.62 -0.68
N SER A 94 3.48 -14.35 -0.09
CA SER A 94 2.20 -14.78 -0.68
C SER A 94 1.11 -13.81 -0.28
N MET A 95 0.04 -13.78 -1.08
CA MET A 95 -1.16 -13.00 -0.76
C MET A 95 -2.06 -13.78 0.19
N ARG A 96 -2.83 -13.04 1.01
CA ARG A 96 -3.89 -13.64 1.83
C ARG A 96 -5.03 -14.12 0.98
#